data_e498bfa40de2d0a79be04bb1d4f925bb
#
_entry.id   e498bfa40de2d0a79be04bb1d4f925bb
#
_cell.length_a   1.000
_cell.length_b   1.000
_cell.length_c   1.000
_cell.angle_alpha   90.00
_cell.angle_beta   90.00
_cell.angle_gamma   90.00
#
_symmetry.space_group_name_H-M   'P 1'
#
loop_
_entity.id
_entity.type
_entity.pdbx_description
1 polymer ?
#
loop_
_entity_poly.entity_id
_entity_poly.type
_entity_poly.pdbx_seq_one_letter_code
_entity_poly.pdbx_strand_id
1 'polypeptide(L)'
;QLLQQPSAQVQTQTFNDGSTRTVVAYDDGSQVITIRSRYGAVLRRTLIRAADGAEVVLFDDTREIAPVNFAELPTLDSLEAQQDAQDATLVTALERALFADVGRTFSLQQVRDYKRVRALAPEVEVEAVTFASGSAAIDPSQAEALADLGVTMRNLIENDPSAVFLIEGHTDAVGAASYNLALSDRRAETVALALTEY
;
A
#
# COMPACT_ATOMS: atom_id res chain seq x y z
N GLN A 1 21.26 -6.56 -14.29
CA GLN A 1 20.00 -7.08 -14.82
C GLN A 1 18.95 -6.59 -13.85
N LEU A 2 18.14 -5.63 -14.27
CA LEU A 2 16.86 -5.32 -13.64
C LEU A 2 16.19 -6.67 -13.40
N LEU A 3 15.67 -6.89 -12.19
CA LEU A 3 14.67 -7.94 -11.97
C LEU A 3 13.75 -7.83 -13.19
N GLN A 4 13.70 -8.90 -14.00
CA GLN A 4 12.78 -8.93 -15.12
C GLN A 4 11.41 -8.72 -14.47
N GLN A 5 10.83 -7.56 -14.76
CA GLN A 5 9.41 -7.39 -14.46
C GLN A 5 8.72 -8.61 -15.08
N PRO A 6 7.90 -9.36 -14.33
CA PRO A 6 7.04 -10.33 -14.96
C PRO A 6 6.41 -9.63 -16.16
N SER A 7 6.21 -10.33 -17.26
CA SER A 7 5.69 -9.74 -18.49
C SER A 7 4.25 -9.26 -18.29
N ALA A 8 4.09 -8.24 -17.46
CA ALA A 8 2.81 -7.63 -17.17
C ALA A 8 2.36 -6.82 -18.39
N GLN A 9 1.19 -7.14 -18.91
CA GLN A 9 0.56 -6.33 -19.94
C GLN A 9 -0.13 -5.14 -19.28
N VAL A 10 0.26 -3.93 -19.67
CA VAL A 10 -0.33 -2.70 -19.15
C VAL A 10 -1.20 -2.06 -20.22
N GLN A 11 -2.47 -1.83 -19.90
CA GLN A 11 -3.41 -1.08 -20.72
C GLN A 11 -3.90 0.14 -19.94
N THR A 12 -3.81 1.32 -20.57
CA THR A 12 -4.31 2.56 -19.97
C THR A 12 -5.36 3.18 -20.88
N GLN A 13 -6.50 3.54 -20.29
CA GLN A 13 -7.60 4.26 -20.91
C GLN A 13 -7.76 5.61 -20.22
N THR A 14 -7.84 6.68 -20.99
CA THR A 14 -8.14 8.03 -20.49
C THR A 14 -9.59 8.37 -20.80
N PHE A 15 -10.31 8.89 -19.81
CA PHE A 15 -11.71 9.32 -19.94
C PHE A 15 -11.80 10.82 -20.25
N ASN A 16 -12.97 11.27 -20.68
CA ASN A 16 -13.21 12.67 -21.08
C ASN A 16 -13.03 13.68 -19.93
N ASP A 17 -13.19 13.25 -18.68
CA ASP A 17 -12.96 14.06 -17.49
C ASP A 17 -11.48 14.16 -17.10
N GLY A 18 -10.60 13.52 -17.87
CA GLY A 18 -9.16 13.46 -17.62
C GLY A 18 -8.75 12.38 -16.60
N SER A 19 -9.67 11.60 -16.06
CA SER A 19 -9.35 10.44 -15.24
C SER A 19 -8.77 9.30 -16.10
N THR A 20 -8.05 8.38 -15.47
CA THR A 20 -7.44 7.23 -16.16
C THR A 20 -7.80 5.92 -15.48
N ARG A 21 -7.98 4.88 -16.30
CA ARG A 21 -8.10 3.49 -15.86
C ARG A 21 -6.91 2.72 -16.38
N THR A 22 -6.07 2.21 -15.50
CA THR A 22 -4.95 1.35 -15.85
C THR A 22 -5.27 -0.08 -15.43
N VAL A 23 -5.07 -1.03 -16.32
CA VAL A 23 -5.15 -2.47 -16.07
C VAL A 23 -3.76 -3.04 -16.24
N VAL A 24 -3.26 -3.69 -15.20
CA VAL A 24 -2.02 -4.47 -15.23
C VAL A 24 -2.43 -5.93 -15.15
N ALA A 25 -2.18 -6.70 -16.21
CA ALA A 25 -2.43 -8.13 -16.23
C ALA A 25 -1.11 -8.87 -16.03
N TYR A 26 -1.07 -9.77 -15.06
CA TYR A 26 0.09 -10.57 -14.71
C TYR A 26 0.06 -11.94 -15.39
N ASP A 27 1.21 -12.59 -15.47
CA ASP A 27 1.37 -13.90 -16.13
C ASP A 27 0.61 -15.03 -15.43
N ASP A 28 0.33 -14.89 -14.13
CA ASP A 28 -0.49 -15.81 -13.35
C ASP A 28 -1.99 -15.72 -13.69
N GLY A 29 -2.39 -14.75 -14.52
CA GLY A 29 -3.76 -14.47 -14.90
C GLY A 29 -4.48 -13.48 -13.97
N SER A 30 -3.85 -13.03 -12.89
CA SER A 30 -4.40 -11.97 -12.05
C SER A 30 -4.34 -10.61 -12.76
N GLN A 31 -5.18 -9.67 -12.34
CA GLN A 31 -5.18 -8.31 -12.88
C GLN A 31 -5.35 -7.29 -11.76
N VAL A 32 -4.61 -6.19 -11.84
CA VAL A 32 -4.82 -5.02 -10.98
C VAL A 32 -5.39 -3.87 -11.80
N ILE A 33 -6.55 -3.40 -11.41
CA ILE A 33 -7.22 -2.26 -12.03
C ILE A 33 -7.08 -1.05 -11.12
N THR A 34 -6.48 0.02 -11.63
CA THR A 34 -6.31 1.28 -10.89
C THR A 34 -7.04 2.40 -11.61
N ILE A 35 -7.90 3.11 -10.90
CA ILE A 35 -8.55 4.34 -11.38
C ILE A 35 -7.88 5.53 -10.70
N ARG A 36 -7.43 6.50 -11.51
CA ARG A 36 -6.83 7.74 -11.02
C ARG A 36 -7.65 8.95 -11.47
N SER A 37 -7.68 9.97 -10.64
CA SER A 37 -8.24 11.27 -11.02
C SER A 37 -7.38 11.95 -12.09
N ARG A 38 -7.91 13.03 -12.69
CA ARG A 38 -7.13 13.89 -13.58
C ARG A 38 -5.86 14.47 -12.96
N TYR A 39 -5.79 14.51 -11.65
CA TYR A 39 -4.65 15.03 -10.89
C TYR A 39 -3.68 13.91 -10.46
N GLY A 40 -3.90 12.66 -10.91
CA GLY A 40 -3.06 11.52 -10.62
C GLY A 40 -3.35 10.80 -9.29
N ALA A 41 -4.24 11.33 -8.44
CA ALA A 41 -4.62 10.68 -7.19
C ALA A 41 -5.35 9.35 -7.49
N VAL A 42 -4.96 8.28 -6.81
CA VAL A 42 -5.63 6.98 -6.93
C VAL A 42 -6.99 7.06 -6.24
N LEU A 43 -8.05 6.78 -6.99
CA LEU A 43 -9.43 6.81 -6.52
C LEU A 43 -9.97 5.42 -6.18
N ARG A 44 -9.55 4.40 -6.94
CA ARG A 44 -9.98 3.01 -6.70
C ARG A 44 -8.89 2.07 -7.16
N ARG A 45 -8.71 0.99 -6.41
CA ARG A 45 -7.86 -0.13 -6.83
C ARG A 45 -8.57 -1.44 -6.56
N THR A 46 -8.55 -2.31 -7.56
CA THR A 46 -9.24 -3.59 -7.55
C THR A 46 -8.28 -4.66 -8.04
N LEU A 47 -8.25 -5.79 -7.34
CA LEU A 47 -7.57 -7.00 -7.77
C LEU A 47 -8.59 -7.98 -8.34
N ILE A 48 -8.34 -8.52 -9.53
CA ILE A 48 -9.04 -9.69 -10.08
C ILE A 48 -8.14 -10.89 -9.83
N ARG A 49 -8.60 -11.83 -9.04
CA ARG A 49 -7.81 -13.01 -8.69
C ARG A 49 -7.75 -14.00 -9.86
N ALA A 50 -6.57 -14.58 -10.10
CA ALA A 50 -6.37 -15.58 -11.15
C ALA A 50 -7.17 -16.87 -10.91
N ALA A 51 -7.30 -17.28 -9.64
CA ALA A 51 -7.86 -18.59 -9.28
C ALA A 51 -9.35 -18.74 -9.61
N ASP A 52 -10.15 -17.70 -9.43
CA ASP A 52 -11.61 -17.74 -9.54
C ASP A 52 -12.21 -16.54 -10.29
N GLY A 53 -11.37 -15.59 -10.72
CA GLY A 53 -11.82 -14.35 -11.34
C GLY A 53 -12.55 -13.39 -10.38
N ALA A 54 -12.50 -13.65 -9.07
CA ALA A 54 -13.20 -12.82 -8.09
C ALA A 54 -12.58 -11.44 -8.02
N GLU A 55 -13.45 -10.43 -7.95
CA GLU A 55 -13.06 -9.03 -7.78
C GLU A 55 -12.89 -8.71 -6.29
N VAL A 56 -11.67 -8.34 -5.89
CA VAL A 56 -11.35 -7.85 -4.56
C VAL A 56 -11.09 -6.35 -4.63
N VAL A 57 -11.98 -5.56 -4.06
CA VAL A 57 -11.78 -4.11 -3.97
C VAL A 57 -10.82 -3.80 -2.83
N LEU A 58 -9.60 -3.39 -3.17
CA LEU A 58 -8.57 -3.05 -2.20
C LEU A 58 -8.90 -1.73 -1.48
N PHE A 59 -9.37 -0.75 -2.24
CA PHE A 59 -9.99 0.47 -1.70
C PHE A 59 -10.84 1.15 -2.78
N ASP A 60 -11.80 2.01 -2.35
CA ASP A 60 -12.70 2.72 -3.25
C ASP A 60 -13.09 4.07 -2.66
N ASP A 61 -12.39 5.12 -3.07
CA ASP A 61 -12.67 6.52 -2.72
C ASP A 61 -13.63 7.18 -3.72
N THR A 62 -14.20 6.42 -4.67
CA THR A 62 -15.23 6.92 -5.60
C THR A 62 -16.61 6.96 -4.95
N ARG A 63 -16.79 6.29 -3.82
CA ARG A 63 -18.06 6.25 -3.08
C ARG A 63 -18.09 7.34 -2.02
N GLU A 64 -19.29 7.78 -1.69
CA GLU A 64 -19.48 8.66 -0.53
C GLU A 64 -19.16 7.89 0.75
N ILE A 65 -18.16 8.39 1.49
CA ILE A 65 -17.67 7.75 2.71
C ILE A 65 -18.12 8.58 3.90
N ALA A 66 -18.65 7.91 4.92
CA ALA A 66 -19.11 8.56 6.12
C ALA A 66 -18.00 9.44 6.75
N PRO A 67 -18.31 10.64 7.22
CA PRO A 67 -17.36 11.51 7.90
C PRO A 67 -16.70 10.80 9.09
N VAL A 68 -15.45 11.17 9.38
CA VAL A 68 -14.73 10.61 10.53
C VAL A 68 -15.29 11.20 11.81
N ASN A 69 -15.82 10.37 12.69
CA ASN A 69 -16.20 10.77 14.04
C ASN A 69 -15.00 10.63 14.98
N PHE A 70 -14.29 11.72 15.20
CA PHE A 70 -13.10 11.72 16.05
C PHE A 70 -13.36 11.42 17.53
N ALA A 71 -14.61 11.53 18.01
CA ALA A 71 -14.95 11.20 19.39
C ALA A 71 -14.94 9.69 19.65
N GLU A 72 -15.13 8.89 18.61
CA GLU A 72 -15.12 7.42 18.66
C GLU A 72 -13.74 6.82 18.41
N LEU A 73 -12.77 7.61 17.98
CA LEU A 73 -11.41 7.14 17.71
C LEU A 73 -10.54 7.26 18.97
N PRO A 74 -9.60 6.31 19.18
CA PRO A 74 -8.56 6.42 20.19
C PRO A 74 -7.77 7.73 20.08
N THR A 75 -7.19 8.22 21.13
CA THR A 75 -6.29 9.38 21.09
C THR A 75 -4.94 9.00 20.50
N LEU A 76 -4.23 9.97 19.89
CA LEU A 76 -2.88 9.70 19.34
C LEU A 76 -1.94 9.17 20.44
N ASP A 77 -1.93 9.79 21.60
CA ASP A 77 -1.08 9.36 22.72
C ASP A 77 -1.33 7.90 23.13
N SER A 78 -2.60 7.44 23.06
CA SER A 78 -2.93 6.05 23.39
C SER A 78 -2.49 5.08 22.29
N LEU A 79 -2.48 5.51 21.02
CA LEU A 79 -2.01 4.71 19.89
C LEU A 79 -0.47 4.65 19.87
N GLU A 80 0.21 5.77 20.06
CA GLU A 80 1.67 5.84 20.17
C GLU A 80 2.19 5.01 21.34
N ALA A 81 1.57 5.08 22.51
CA ALA A 81 1.94 4.26 23.67
C ALA A 81 1.76 2.74 23.42
N GLN A 82 0.84 2.35 22.53
CA GLN A 82 0.69 0.96 22.11
C GLN A 82 1.78 0.53 21.12
N GLN A 83 2.26 1.44 20.28
CA GLN A 83 3.35 1.18 19.35
C GLN A 83 4.71 1.10 20.04
N ASP A 84 5.01 2.02 20.96
CA ASP A 84 6.28 2.07 21.71
C ASP A 84 6.48 0.86 22.67
N ALA A 85 5.40 0.21 23.09
CA ALA A 85 5.47 -0.96 23.97
C ALA A 85 5.94 -2.24 23.23
N GLN A 86 6.36 -2.17 21.97
CA GLN A 86 6.48 -3.34 21.10
C GLN A 86 7.84 -3.44 20.40
N ASP A 87 8.86 -3.93 21.10
CA ASP A 87 10.03 -4.59 20.47
C ASP A 87 9.57 -5.90 19.80
N ALA A 88 8.85 -5.81 18.68
CA ALA A 88 8.35 -6.97 17.99
C ALA A 88 9.10 -7.16 16.67
N THR A 89 9.41 -8.41 16.31
CA THR A 89 9.86 -8.73 14.96
C THR A 89 8.79 -8.29 13.95
N LEU A 90 9.20 -7.99 12.72
CA LEU A 90 8.31 -7.60 11.62
C LEU A 90 7.06 -8.50 11.50
N VAL A 91 7.24 -9.83 11.63
CA VAL A 91 6.16 -10.83 11.62
C VAL A 91 5.16 -10.58 12.75
N THR A 92 5.63 -10.40 13.99
CA THR A 92 4.77 -10.20 15.14
C THR A 92 4.03 -8.85 15.08
N ALA A 93 4.68 -7.82 14.53
CA ALA A 93 4.07 -6.51 14.35
C ALA A 93 2.95 -6.58 13.30
N LEU A 94 3.19 -7.24 12.16
CA LEU A 94 2.18 -7.44 11.11
C LEU A 94 1.02 -8.32 11.58
N GLU A 95 1.27 -9.41 12.30
CA GLU A 95 0.23 -10.27 12.87
C GLU A 95 -0.69 -9.51 13.83
N ARG A 96 -0.14 -8.63 14.66
CA ARG A 96 -0.92 -7.78 15.56
C ARG A 96 -1.71 -6.71 14.83
N ALA A 97 -1.18 -6.21 13.71
CA ALA A 97 -1.83 -5.21 12.88
C ALA A 97 -3.22 -5.62 12.40
N LEU A 98 -3.41 -6.90 12.12
CA LEU A 98 -4.68 -7.46 11.66
C LEU A 98 -5.76 -7.49 12.74
N PHE A 99 -5.41 -7.35 14.01
CA PHE A 99 -6.38 -7.46 15.12
C PHE A 99 -6.94 -6.11 15.62
N ALA A 100 -6.53 -5.00 15.04
CA ALA A 100 -7.12 -3.69 15.36
C ALA A 100 -8.44 -3.49 14.62
N ASP A 101 -9.49 -4.27 14.97
CA ASP A 101 -10.83 -4.06 14.44
C ASP A 101 -11.42 -2.77 14.99
N VAL A 102 -11.42 -1.74 14.18
CA VAL A 102 -12.05 -0.44 14.48
C VAL A 102 -13.52 -0.38 14.05
N GLY A 103 -14.11 -1.51 13.67
CA GLY A 103 -15.54 -1.64 13.35
C GLY A 103 -16.00 -0.86 12.12
N ARG A 104 -15.10 -0.23 11.36
CA ARG A 104 -15.41 0.47 10.11
C ARG A 104 -14.21 0.57 9.17
N THR A 105 -14.49 0.70 7.89
CA THR A 105 -13.48 0.98 6.87
C THR A 105 -13.29 2.49 6.69
N PHE A 106 -12.08 2.91 6.34
CA PHE A 106 -11.73 4.27 5.99
C PHE A 106 -11.32 4.36 4.53
N SER A 107 -11.54 5.52 3.92
CA SER A 107 -10.99 5.77 2.59
C SER A 107 -9.49 5.98 2.64
N LEU A 108 -8.80 5.78 1.51
CA LEU A 108 -7.39 6.10 1.39
C LEU A 108 -7.16 7.61 1.63
N GLN A 109 -8.08 8.46 1.19
CA GLN A 109 -8.01 9.90 1.46
C GLN A 109 -8.12 10.20 2.97
N GLN A 110 -9.05 9.54 3.69
CA GLN A 110 -9.15 9.70 5.15
C GLN A 110 -7.89 9.24 5.89
N VAL A 111 -7.26 8.16 5.44
CA VAL A 111 -5.97 7.69 5.98
C VAL A 111 -4.86 8.72 5.74
N ARG A 112 -4.83 9.36 4.57
CA ARG A 112 -3.84 10.38 4.23
C ARG A 112 -4.05 11.70 4.97
N ASP A 113 -5.30 12.15 5.09
CA ASP A 113 -5.63 13.49 5.60
C ASP A 113 -5.68 13.55 7.14
N TYR A 114 -5.98 12.42 7.79
CA TYR A 114 -6.19 12.38 9.25
C TYR A 114 -5.16 11.50 9.96
N LYS A 115 -4.21 12.13 10.65
CA LYS A 115 -3.18 11.41 11.43
C LYS A 115 -3.77 10.35 12.38
N ARG A 116 -4.90 10.64 13.05
CA ARG A 116 -5.56 9.69 13.95
C ARG A 116 -6.13 8.47 13.24
N VAL A 117 -6.59 8.63 12.02
CA VAL A 117 -7.06 7.50 11.19
C VAL A 117 -5.87 6.67 10.75
N ARG A 118 -4.79 7.32 10.30
CA ARG A 118 -3.57 6.65 9.91
C ARG A 118 -2.92 5.87 11.06
N ALA A 119 -2.88 6.44 12.26
CA ALA A 119 -2.33 5.81 13.45
C ALA A 119 -3.13 4.60 13.96
N LEU A 120 -4.32 4.33 13.40
CA LEU A 120 -5.06 3.08 13.67
C LEU A 120 -4.42 1.88 12.97
N ALA A 121 -3.74 2.09 11.84
CA ALA A 121 -2.95 1.06 11.20
C ALA A 121 -1.59 0.98 11.91
N PRO A 122 -1.23 -0.17 12.50
CA PRO A 122 0.10 -0.36 13.05
C PRO A 122 1.15 -0.08 11.99
N GLU A 123 2.15 0.71 12.33
CA GLU A 123 3.26 1.05 11.45
C GLU A 123 4.40 0.07 11.68
N VAL A 124 4.92 -0.47 10.58
CA VAL A 124 6.10 -1.33 10.59
C VAL A 124 7.13 -0.72 9.67
N GLU A 125 8.24 -0.29 10.25
CA GLU A 125 9.36 0.25 9.48
C GLU A 125 10.18 -0.90 8.87
N VAL A 126 10.37 -0.87 7.54
CA VAL A 126 11.15 -1.86 6.82
C VAL A 126 12.53 -1.27 6.51
N GLU A 127 13.43 -1.29 7.50
CA GLU A 127 14.80 -0.75 7.37
C GLU A 127 15.63 -1.47 6.29
N ALA A 128 15.27 -2.72 5.97
CA ALA A 128 15.99 -3.54 4.99
C ALA A 128 15.80 -3.06 3.55
N VAL A 129 14.81 -2.20 3.27
CA VAL A 129 14.54 -1.67 1.94
C VAL A 129 14.96 -0.21 1.85
N THR A 130 16.09 0.04 1.21
CA THR A 130 16.65 1.38 1.02
C THR A 130 16.77 1.72 -0.45
N PHE A 131 16.84 3.00 -0.76
CA PHE A 131 16.95 3.48 -2.13
C PHE A 131 18.17 4.41 -2.28
N ALA A 132 18.85 4.30 -3.39
CA ALA A 132 19.86 5.29 -3.76
C ALA A 132 19.23 6.69 -3.89
N SER A 133 20.03 7.73 -3.71
CA SER A 133 19.56 9.12 -3.79
C SER A 133 18.90 9.38 -5.14
N GLY A 134 17.67 9.93 -5.09
CA GLY A 134 16.86 10.23 -6.28
C GLY A 134 16.35 9.00 -7.05
N SER A 135 16.58 7.79 -6.57
CA SER A 135 16.15 6.53 -7.21
C SER A 135 14.93 5.94 -6.52
N ALA A 136 14.11 5.25 -7.31
CA ALA A 136 13.04 4.35 -6.85
C ALA A 136 13.32 2.89 -7.24
N ALA A 137 14.50 2.57 -7.76
CA ALA A 137 14.91 1.20 -8.09
C ALA A 137 15.37 0.47 -6.83
N ILE A 138 14.85 -0.74 -6.62
CA ILE A 138 15.29 -1.64 -5.54
C ILE A 138 16.64 -2.24 -5.93
N ASP A 139 17.60 -2.21 -5.00
CA ASP A 139 18.87 -2.88 -5.18
C ASP A 139 18.67 -4.41 -5.14
N PRO A 140 19.26 -5.17 -6.07
CA PRO A 140 19.14 -6.63 -6.08
C PRO A 140 19.59 -7.32 -4.79
N SER A 141 20.48 -6.69 -4.00
CA SER A 141 20.90 -7.21 -2.69
C SER A 141 19.78 -7.23 -1.65
N GLN A 142 18.70 -6.48 -1.87
CA GLN A 142 17.55 -6.38 -0.97
C GLN A 142 16.42 -7.37 -1.32
N ALA A 143 16.59 -8.17 -2.36
CA ALA A 143 15.58 -9.11 -2.84
C ALA A 143 15.20 -10.14 -1.77
N GLU A 144 16.14 -10.62 -0.96
CA GLU A 144 15.90 -11.58 0.12
C GLU A 144 15.00 -10.98 1.22
N ALA A 145 15.27 -9.76 1.64
CA ALA A 145 14.46 -9.07 2.64
C ALA A 145 13.02 -8.81 2.14
N LEU A 146 12.86 -8.48 0.86
CA LEU A 146 11.54 -8.35 0.24
C LEU A 146 10.81 -9.68 0.11
N ALA A 147 11.54 -10.77 -0.17
CA ALA A 147 10.97 -12.11 -0.23
C ALA A 147 10.40 -12.52 1.14
N ASP A 148 11.14 -12.31 2.21
CA ASP A 148 10.71 -12.61 3.57
C ASP A 148 9.46 -11.80 3.96
N LEU A 149 9.44 -10.52 3.61
CA LEU A 149 8.28 -9.65 3.82
C LEU A 149 7.08 -10.15 3.00
N GLY A 150 7.27 -10.45 1.72
CA GLY A 150 6.22 -10.94 0.82
C GLY A 150 5.62 -12.26 1.31
N VAL A 151 6.46 -13.22 1.75
CA VAL A 151 6.00 -14.49 2.34
C VAL A 151 5.18 -14.24 3.60
N THR A 152 5.62 -13.33 4.47
CA THR A 152 4.88 -12.98 5.68
C THR A 152 3.52 -12.39 5.34
N MET A 153 3.47 -11.42 4.44
CA MET A 153 2.22 -10.78 4.01
C MET A 153 1.26 -11.80 3.36
N ARG A 154 1.78 -12.72 2.54
CA ARG A 154 0.98 -13.80 1.95
C ARG A 154 0.35 -14.69 3.02
N ASN A 155 1.12 -15.13 4.01
CA ASN A 155 0.59 -15.95 5.10
C ASN A 155 -0.52 -15.23 5.88
N LEU A 156 -0.39 -13.91 6.07
CA LEU A 156 -1.42 -13.09 6.72
C LEU A 156 -2.68 -13.02 5.86
N ILE A 157 -2.55 -12.82 4.54
CA ILE A 157 -3.69 -12.79 3.61
C ILE A 157 -4.37 -14.17 3.52
N GLU A 158 -3.61 -15.27 3.61
CA GLU A 158 -4.20 -16.62 3.67
C GLU A 158 -5.06 -16.82 4.92
N ASN A 159 -4.66 -16.24 6.05
CA ASN A 159 -5.43 -16.29 7.31
C ASN A 159 -6.59 -15.30 7.33
N ASP A 160 -6.42 -14.12 6.74
CA ASP A 160 -7.45 -13.10 6.59
C ASP A 160 -7.45 -12.54 5.16
N PRO A 161 -8.28 -13.11 4.26
CA PRO A 161 -8.37 -12.64 2.87
C PRO A 161 -8.88 -11.19 2.70
N SER A 162 -9.34 -10.56 3.76
CA SER A 162 -9.77 -9.16 3.76
C SER A 162 -8.64 -8.19 4.16
N ALA A 163 -7.49 -8.71 4.57
CA ALA A 163 -6.34 -7.89 4.95
C ALA A 163 -5.86 -7.01 3.81
N VAL A 164 -5.67 -5.73 4.10
CA VAL A 164 -5.15 -4.73 3.16
C VAL A 164 -3.96 -4.03 3.78
N PHE A 165 -2.87 -3.95 3.03
CA PHE A 165 -1.65 -3.31 3.46
C PHE A 165 -1.49 -1.95 2.78
N LEU A 166 -1.14 -0.93 3.56
CA LEU A 166 -0.72 0.37 3.06
C LEU A 166 0.81 0.40 3.02
N ILE A 167 1.38 0.61 1.83
CA ILE A 167 2.82 0.77 1.66
C ILE A 167 3.12 2.25 1.48
N GLU A 168 3.97 2.79 2.34
CA GLU A 168 4.39 4.19 2.29
C GLU A 168 5.88 4.28 1.98
N GLY A 169 6.21 5.13 0.99
CA GLY A 169 7.58 5.48 0.69
C GLY A 169 7.92 6.82 1.32
N HIS A 170 9.12 6.94 1.87
CA HIS A 170 9.62 8.18 2.45
C HIS A 170 10.85 8.68 1.71
N THR A 171 11.08 9.98 1.76
CA THR A 171 12.29 10.65 1.30
C THR A 171 12.82 11.56 2.40
N ASP A 172 14.09 11.90 2.35
CA ASP A 172 14.65 12.98 3.16
C ASP A 172 14.03 14.34 2.77
N ALA A 173 14.27 15.34 3.62
CA ALA A 173 13.73 16.69 3.41
C ALA A 173 14.56 17.51 2.40
N VAL A 174 15.55 16.90 1.72
CA VAL A 174 16.43 17.59 0.78
C VAL A 174 15.77 17.70 -0.60
N GLY A 175 15.61 18.92 -1.11
CA GLY A 175 15.07 19.20 -2.43
C GLY A 175 13.65 19.77 -2.43
N ALA A 176 13.02 19.81 -3.61
CA ALA A 176 11.68 20.34 -3.77
C ALA A 176 10.62 19.37 -3.24
N ALA A 177 9.68 19.83 -2.43
CA ALA A 177 8.64 19.01 -1.83
C ALA A 177 7.82 18.22 -2.87
N SER A 178 7.50 18.81 -4.03
CA SER A 178 6.76 18.14 -5.10
C SER A 178 7.57 17.01 -5.76
N TYR A 179 8.88 17.16 -5.88
CA TYR A 179 9.77 16.12 -6.38
C TYR A 179 9.87 14.96 -5.37
N ASN A 180 10.04 15.28 -4.09
CA ASN A 180 10.13 14.30 -3.03
C ASN A 180 8.82 13.50 -2.89
N LEU A 181 7.66 14.15 -3.01
CA LEU A 181 6.37 13.48 -3.01
C LEU A 181 6.25 12.49 -4.18
N ALA A 182 6.60 12.93 -5.39
CA ALA A 182 6.58 12.04 -6.56
C ALA A 182 7.61 10.89 -6.46
N LEU A 183 8.72 11.11 -5.78
CA LEU A 183 9.74 10.07 -5.55
C LEU A 183 9.27 9.07 -4.49
N SER A 184 8.65 9.52 -3.40
CA SER A 184 8.10 8.65 -2.37
C SER A 184 6.98 7.76 -2.92
N ASP A 185 6.08 8.31 -3.74
CA ASP A 185 5.03 7.55 -4.41
C ASP A 185 5.62 6.45 -5.32
N ARG A 186 6.65 6.78 -6.11
CA ARG A 186 7.32 5.79 -6.97
C ARG A 186 8.04 4.70 -6.17
N ARG A 187 8.65 5.04 -5.04
CA ARG A 187 9.29 4.06 -4.14
C ARG A 187 8.27 3.08 -3.58
N ALA A 188 7.18 3.60 -3.03
CA ALA A 188 6.09 2.77 -2.53
C ALA A 188 5.51 1.85 -3.62
N GLU A 189 5.31 2.37 -4.83
CA GLU A 189 4.80 1.60 -5.96
C GLU A 189 5.77 0.48 -6.39
N THR A 190 7.08 0.76 -6.41
CA THR A 190 8.10 -0.24 -6.75
C THR A 190 8.11 -1.38 -5.72
N VAL A 191 8.06 -1.07 -4.43
CA VAL A 191 7.99 -2.08 -3.35
C VAL A 191 6.69 -2.87 -3.46
N ALA A 192 5.55 -2.20 -3.65
CA ALA A 192 4.26 -2.87 -3.80
C ALA A 192 4.26 -3.86 -4.97
N LEU A 193 4.83 -3.47 -6.12
CA LEU A 193 4.96 -4.35 -7.28
C LEU A 193 5.86 -5.55 -6.98
N ALA A 194 7.00 -5.35 -6.33
CA ALA A 194 7.90 -6.44 -5.97
C ALA A 194 7.24 -7.43 -5.00
N LEU A 195 6.44 -6.95 -4.05
CA LEU A 195 5.72 -7.79 -3.09
C LEU A 195 4.59 -8.61 -3.72
N THR A 196 4.06 -8.23 -4.89
CA THR A 196 3.05 -9.02 -5.61
C THR A 196 3.64 -10.25 -6.30
N GLU A 197 4.97 -10.39 -6.35
CA GLU A 197 5.64 -11.57 -6.92
C GLU A 197 5.68 -12.78 -5.95
N TYR A 198 5.30 -12.59 -4.68
CA TYR A 198 5.31 -13.60 -3.61
C TYR A 198 3.90 -14.02 -3.19
#